data_3c5181551906038946bbfbe6672e2849
#
_entry.id   3c5181551906038946bbfbe6672e2849
#
_cell.length_a   1.000
_cell.length_b   1.000
_cell.length_c   1.000
_cell.angle_alpha   90.00
_cell.angle_beta   90.00
_cell.angle_gamma   90.00
#
_symmetry.space_group_name_H-M   'P 1'
#
loop_
_entity.id
_entity.type
_entity.pdbx_description
1 polymer ?
#
loop_
_entity_poly.entity_id
_entity_poly.type
_entity_poly.pdbx_seq_one_letter_code
_entity_poly.pdbx_strand_id
1 'polypeptide(L)'
;MGESETPGRLRGRPILWFALPMAVLVFVGASTPWIAQRVPRFLFPALAAAGAVLVVFLFVNSLVQFVRRHRGEGRLRFFAVAVNGVAAVFLVILPLTHLLRAMTPSGDGSPRILAGFGAWVSAEGYPRLSPHRGIDFSGKTGADVLAAADGHVTVAEDSRDLCGLKVVIVHEPYGYLTIYCHFSAIAVQPGEMVKRGQRIGALGTTGQRAWPGYEHVHLELWRRPGHLEDPAPRIVGCFDGKKLYPADRLVLTYAVKC
;
A
#
# COMPACT_ATOMS: atom_id res chain seq x y z
N MET A 1 -26.44 -45.14 52.73
CA MET A 1 -25.57 -45.33 51.57
C MET A 1 -25.82 -44.16 50.64
N GLY A 2 -24.97 -43.10 50.69
CA GLY A 2 -25.10 -41.95 49.92
C GLY A 2 -23.97 -41.92 48.86
N GLU A 3 -24.33 -42.00 47.60
CA GLU A 3 -23.39 -41.81 46.51
C GLU A 3 -23.07 -40.30 46.39
N SER A 4 -21.80 -39.95 46.55
CA SER A 4 -21.28 -38.63 46.33
C SER A 4 -21.10 -38.39 44.83
N GLU A 5 -21.97 -37.60 44.22
CA GLU A 5 -21.76 -37.07 42.87
C GLU A 5 -20.56 -36.12 42.88
N THR A 6 -19.50 -36.54 42.20
CA THR A 6 -18.37 -35.65 41.87
C THR A 6 -18.78 -34.64 40.79
N PRO A 7 -18.53 -33.33 40.96
CA PRO A 7 -18.89 -32.35 39.96
C PRO A 7 -18.07 -32.57 38.69
N GLY A 8 -18.78 -32.75 37.57
CA GLY A 8 -18.22 -32.95 36.26
C GLY A 8 -17.28 -31.81 35.85
N ARG A 9 -15.99 -32.12 35.68
CA ARG A 9 -15.01 -31.24 35.06
C ARG A 9 -15.54 -30.87 33.69
N LEU A 10 -15.80 -29.58 33.49
CA LEU A 10 -16.02 -29.00 32.20
C LEU A 10 -14.78 -29.29 31.32
N ARG A 11 -14.87 -30.32 30.51
CA ARG A 11 -13.91 -30.62 29.45
C ARG A 11 -13.95 -29.43 28.49
N GLY A 12 -12.98 -28.54 28.60
CA GLY A 12 -12.83 -27.39 27.72
C GLY A 12 -12.89 -27.86 26.27
N ARG A 13 -13.87 -27.36 25.54
CA ARG A 13 -14.14 -27.69 24.13
C ARG A 13 -12.92 -27.31 23.29
N PRO A 14 -12.18 -28.26 22.71
CA PRO A 14 -10.99 -27.98 21.88
C PRO A 14 -11.32 -27.10 20.66
N ILE A 15 -12.59 -27.12 20.25
CA ILE A 15 -13.10 -26.31 19.11
C ILE A 15 -12.93 -24.80 19.33
N LEU A 16 -13.07 -24.30 20.56
CA LEU A 16 -12.90 -22.86 20.86
C LEU A 16 -11.48 -22.35 20.59
N TRP A 17 -10.46 -23.17 20.76
CA TRP A 17 -9.06 -22.81 20.54
C TRP A 17 -8.68 -22.73 19.06
N PHE A 18 -9.45 -23.39 18.18
CA PHE A 18 -9.31 -23.27 16.72
C PHE A 18 -10.18 -22.16 16.16
N ALA A 19 -11.40 -22.04 16.66
CA ALA A 19 -12.38 -21.10 16.13
C ALA A 19 -11.97 -19.64 16.44
N LEU A 20 -11.38 -19.36 17.59
CA LEU A 20 -11.05 -18.00 18.01
C LEU A 20 -9.99 -17.35 17.12
N PRO A 21 -8.81 -17.95 16.84
CA PRO A 21 -7.83 -17.35 15.92
C PRO A 21 -8.36 -17.18 14.50
N MET A 22 -9.13 -18.17 13.99
CA MET A 22 -9.74 -18.06 12.66
C MET A 22 -10.82 -16.97 12.62
N ALA A 23 -11.66 -16.87 13.65
CA ALA A 23 -12.65 -15.80 13.75
C ALA A 23 -11.99 -14.41 13.83
N VAL A 24 -10.89 -14.28 14.57
CA VAL A 24 -10.11 -13.04 14.64
C VAL A 24 -9.50 -12.71 13.29
N LEU A 25 -8.90 -13.67 12.58
CA LEU A 25 -8.34 -13.45 11.24
C LEU A 25 -9.41 -13.05 10.22
N VAL A 26 -10.56 -13.71 10.22
CA VAL A 26 -11.69 -13.38 9.36
C VAL A 26 -12.27 -12.01 9.72
N PHE A 27 -12.43 -11.72 11.00
CA PHE A 27 -12.92 -10.42 11.48
C PHE A 27 -11.96 -9.29 11.14
N VAL A 28 -10.67 -9.47 11.37
CA VAL A 28 -9.63 -8.49 11.00
C VAL A 28 -9.61 -8.31 9.48
N GLY A 29 -9.61 -9.39 8.69
CA GLY A 29 -9.64 -9.32 7.23
C GLY A 29 -10.89 -8.63 6.68
N ALA A 30 -12.07 -8.97 7.20
CA ALA A 30 -13.35 -8.38 6.76
C ALA A 30 -13.55 -6.93 7.25
N SER A 31 -13.03 -6.59 8.43
CA SER A 31 -13.16 -5.25 9.02
C SER A 31 -12.06 -4.28 8.62
N THR A 32 -10.96 -4.76 8.01
CA THR A 32 -9.83 -3.91 7.59
C THR A 32 -10.26 -2.70 6.75
N PRO A 33 -11.14 -2.83 5.74
CA PRO A 33 -11.60 -1.69 4.96
C PRO A 33 -12.39 -0.66 5.80
N TRP A 34 -13.21 -1.13 6.74
CA TRP A 34 -14.03 -0.28 7.61
C TRP A 34 -13.19 0.40 8.71
N ILE A 35 -12.26 -0.33 9.30
CA ILE A 35 -11.30 0.16 10.29
C ILE A 35 -10.37 1.19 9.65
N ALA A 36 -9.90 0.93 8.42
CA ALA A 36 -9.02 1.83 7.67
C ALA A 36 -9.64 3.20 7.42
N GLN A 37 -10.96 3.30 7.36
CA GLN A 37 -11.68 4.57 7.17
C GLN A 37 -11.93 5.35 8.46
N ARG A 38 -11.93 4.69 9.63
CA ARG A 38 -12.36 5.28 10.92
C ARG A 38 -11.28 5.38 11.97
N VAL A 39 -10.22 4.59 11.86
CA VAL A 39 -9.09 4.66 12.80
C VAL A 39 -8.06 5.65 12.29
N PRO A 40 -7.58 6.58 13.13
CA PRO A 40 -6.46 7.44 12.78
C PRO A 40 -5.28 6.62 12.30
N ARG A 41 -4.75 6.95 11.12
CA ARG A 41 -3.79 6.13 10.37
C ARG A 41 -2.48 5.89 11.12
N PHE A 42 -2.10 6.81 12.02
CA PHE A 42 -0.93 6.62 12.90
C PHE A 42 -1.08 5.46 13.90
N LEU A 43 -2.33 4.99 14.15
CA LEU A 43 -2.59 3.83 15.02
C LEU A 43 -2.44 2.49 14.28
N PHE A 44 -2.43 2.48 12.93
CA PHE A 44 -2.29 1.25 12.15
C PHE A 44 -1.03 0.45 12.48
N PRO A 45 0.18 1.05 12.53
CA PRO A 45 1.39 0.32 12.91
C PRO A 45 1.30 -0.27 14.32
N ALA A 46 0.70 0.47 15.27
CA ALA A 46 0.54 0.00 16.65
C ALA A 46 -0.45 -1.17 16.74
N LEU A 47 -1.58 -1.10 16.01
CA LEU A 47 -2.57 -2.19 15.95
C LEU A 47 -2.02 -3.43 15.25
N ALA A 48 -1.26 -3.25 14.17
CA ALA A 48 -0.58 -4.35 13.47
C ALA A 48 0.46 -5.02 14.37
N ALA A 49 1.27 -4.24 15.09
CA ALA A 49 2.25 -4.74 16.06
C ALA A 49 1.56 -5.48 17.21
N ALA A 50 0.48 -4.93 17.79
CA ALA A 50 -0.29 -5.58 18.84
C ALA A 50 -0.91 -6.91 18.36
N GLY A 51 -1.45 -6.94 17.14
CA GLY A 51 -1.96 -8.16 16.49
C GLY A 51 -0.88 -9.21 16.30
N ALA A 52 0.30 -8.83 15.83
CA ALA A 52 1.44 -9.73 15.66
C ALA A 52 1.92 -10.31 17.00
N VAL A 53 2.04 -9.47 18.04
CA VAL A 53 2.39 -9.91 19.40
C VAL A 53 1.37 -10.90 19.95
N LEU A 54 0.07 -10.63 19.77
CA LEU A 54 -1.00 -11.54 20.19
C LEU A 54 -0.89 -12.91 19.50
N VAL A 55 -0.66 -12.94 18.20
CA VAL A 55 -0.53 -14.18 17.42
C VAL A 55 0.71 -14.98 17.85
N VAL A 56 1.85 -14.31 18.05
CA VAL A 56 3.07 -14.95 18.58
C VAL A 56 2.81 -15.52 19.98
N PHE A 57 2.15 -14.76 20.85
CA PHE A 57 1.77 -15.23 22.18
C PHE A 57 0.85 -16.47 22.13
N LEU A 58 -0.17 -16.46 21.28
CA LEU A 58 -1.08 -17.61 21.11
C LEU A 58 -0.34 -18.83 20.55
N PHE A 59 0.60 -18.63 19.62
CA PHE A 59 1.44 -19.69 19.07
C PHE A 59 2.33 -20.31 20.15
N VAL A 60 3.08 -19.49 20.90
CA VAL A 60 3.96 -19.94 21.97
C VAL A 60 3.17 -20.65 23.06
N ASN A 61 2.02 -20.12 23.46
CA ASN A 61 1.15 -20.75 24.44
C ASN A 61 0.63 -22.11 23.94
N SER A 62 0.21 -22.22 22.68
CA SER A 62 -0.22 -23.48 22.05
C SER A 62 0.93 -24.49 22.01
N LEU A 63 2.14 -24.06 21.69
CA LEU A 63 3.33 -24.90 21.66
C LEU A 63 3.70 -25.40 23.07
N VAL A 64 3.68 -24.52 24.07
CA VAL A 64 3.94 -24.90 25.48
C VAL A 64 2.90 -25.91 25.99
N GLN A 65 1.63 -25.73 25.67
CA GLN A 65 0.59 -26.65 26.02
C GLN A 65 0.74 -28.02 25.30
N PHE A 66 1.17 -27.99 24.03
CA PHE A 66 1.50 -29.20 23.27
C PHE A 66 2.64 -29.99 23.94
N VAL A 67 3.74 -29.31 24.29
CA VAL A 67 4.91 -29.95 24.93
C VAL A 67 4.58 -30.48 26.33
N ARG A 68 3.79 -29.73 27.13
CA ARG A 68 3.47 -30.12 28.52
C ARG A 68 2.46 -31.27 28.66
N ARG A 69 1.64 -31.56 27.64
CA ARG A 69 0.56 -32.56 27.73
C ARG A 69 0.69 -33.72 26.74
N HIS A 70 1.78 -34.44 26.79
CA HIS A 70 2.13 -35.48 25.83
C HIS A 70 1.33 -36.79 25.89
N ARG A 71 0.10 -36.82 26.39
CA ARG A 71 -0.70 -38.07 26.47
C ARG A 71 -2.13 -37.86 25.93
N GLY A 72 -2.42 -38.43 24.77
CA GLY A 72 -3.77 -38.84 24.33
C GLY A 72 -4.51 -38.03 23.27
N GLU A 73 -4.14 -36.78 22.94
CA GLU A 73 -4.84 -35.97 21.94
C GLU A 73 -3.88 -35.37 20.86
N GLY A 74 -2.87 -36.13 20.49
CA GLY A 74 -1.72 -35.64 19.72
C GLY A 74 -2.06 -34.99 18.34
N ARG A 75 -3.01 -35.57 17.59
CA ARG A 75 -3.32 -35.12 16.23
C ARG A 75 -3.97 -33.73 16.18
N LEU A 76 -4.96 -33.48 17.05
CA LEU A 76 -5.71 -32.21 17.06
C LEU A 76 -4.82 -31.06 17.54
N ARG A 77 -3.91 -31.32 18.49
CA ARG A 77 -2.96 -30.32 19.00
C ARG A 77 -1.82 -30.05 18.03
N PHE A 78 -1.33 -31.09 17.34
CA PHE A 78 -0.38 -30.90 16.25
C PHE A 78 -0.94 -29.98 15.17
N PHE A 79 -2.21 -30.19 14.79
CA PHE A 79 -2.91 -29.34 13.82
C PHE A 79 -3.02 -27.88 14.31
N ALA A 80 -3.33 -27.66 15.60
CA ALA A 80 -3.40 -26.31 16.18
C ALA A 80 -2.04 -25.60 16.16
N VAL A 81 -0.96 -26.31 16.51
CA VAL A 81 0.40 -25.77 16.46
C VAL A 81 0.79 -25.44 15.02
N ALA A 82 0.48 -26.32 14.06
CA ALA A 82 0.78 -26.11 12.65
C ALA A 82 0.03 -24.91 12.07
N VAL A 83 -1.28 -24.80 12.31
CA VAL A 83 -2.11 -23.67 11.84
C VAL A 83 -1.65 -22.35 12.45
N ASN A 84 -1.41 -22.30 13.76
CA ASN A 84 -0.93 -21.10 14.42
C ASN A 84 0.51 -20.73 14.00
N GLY A 85 1.36 -21.74 13.71
CA GLY A 85 2.70 -21.53 13.17
C GLY A 85 2.67 -20.92 11.78
N VAL A 86 1.83 -21.45 10.90
CA VAL A 86 1.62 -20.88 9.55
C VAL A 86 1.08 -19.45 9.65
N ALA A 87 0.08 -19.20 10.49
CA ALA A 87 -0.46 -17.86 10.71
C ALA A 87 0.62 -16.88 11.24
N ALA A 88 1.47 -17.31 12.17
CA ALA A 88 2.57 -16.49 12.69
C ALA A 88 3.60 -16.15 11.59
N VAL A 89 3.94 -17.12 10.73
CA VAL A 89 4.80 -16.89 9.55
C VAL A 89 4.21 -15.82 8.66
N PHE A 90 2.94 -15.94 8.28
CA PHE A 90 2.28 -14.96 7.41
C PHE A 90 2.16 -13.57 8.06
N LEU A 91 1.83 -13.50 9.35
CA LEU A 91 1.60 -12.23 10.04
C LEU A 91 2.88 -11.53 10.53
N VAL A 92 4.00 -12.22 10.61
CA VAL A 92 5.27 -11.65 11.06
C VAL A 92 6.28 -11.55 9.91
N ILE A 93 6.48 -12.64 9.16
CA ILE A 93 7.53 -12.68 8.13
C ILE A 93 7.16 -11.81 6.93
N LEU A 94 5.90 -11.84 6.46
CA LEU A 94 5.50 -11.01 5.32
C LEU A 94 5.61 -9.51 5.62
N PRO A 95 5.07 -8.96 6.73
CA PRO A 95 5.28 -7.56 7.07
C PRO A 95 6.77 -7.21 7.26
N LEU A 96 7.55 -8.10 7.86
CA LEU A 96 8.98 -7.87 8.07
C LEU A 96 9.75 -7.83 6.74
N THR A 97 9.44 -8.73 5.79
CA THR A 97 10.06 -8.70 4.45
C THR A 97 9.66 -7.44 3.68
N HIS A 98 8.42 -6.97 3.81
CA HIS A 98 7.98 -5.71 3.24
C HIS A 98 8.70 -4.52 3.87
N LEU A 99 8.83 -4.50 5.20
CA LEU A 99 9.57 -3.46 5.91
C LEU A 99 11.06 -3.42 5.50
N LEU A 100 11.71 -4.57 5.40
CA LEU A 100 13.11 -4.66 4.94
C LEU A 100 13.28 -4.18 3.50
N ARG A 101 12.34 -4.53 2.61
CA ARG A 101 12.33 -3.99 1.24
C ARG A 101 12.09 -2.48 1.21
N ALA A 102 11.24 -1.96 2.12
CA ALA A 102 11.02 -0.53 2.27
C ALA A 102 12.28 0.26 2.64
N MET A 103 13.19 -0.37 3.36
CA MET A 103 14.44 0.24 3.83
C MET A 103 15.61 0.09 2.85
N THR A 104 15.49 -0.73 1.78
CA THR A 104 16.55 -0.86 0.76
C THR A 104 16.42 0.27 -0.27
N PRO A 105 17.43 1.16 -0.39
CA PRO A 105 17.43 2.16 -1.46
C PRO A 105 17.49 1.46 -2.82
N SER A 106 16.82 2.04 -3.82
CA SER A 106 17.07 1.67 -5.22
C SER A 106 18.53 1.98 -5.54
N GLY A 107 19.28 0.94 -5.92
CA GLY A 107 20.75 1.04 -6.09
C GLY A 107 21.23 1.92 -7.25
N ASP A 108 20.31 2.39 -8.11
CA ASP A 108 20.56 3.21 -9.30
C ASP A 108 20.16 4.69 -9.13
N GLY A 109 19.79 5.10 -7.90
CA GLY A 109 19.30 6.45 -7.61
C GLY A 109 17.89 6.74 -8.15
N SER A 110 17.24 5.77 -8.80
CA SER A 110 15.87 5.93 -9.28
C SER A 110 14.89 6.01 -8.11
N PRO A 111 13.80 6.80 -8.24
CA PRO A 111 12.74 6.83 -7.26
C PRO A 111 12.10 5.45 -7.14
N ARG A 112 11.81 5.06 -5.90
CA ARG A 112 11.15 3.79 -5.65
C ARG A 112 9.69 3.84 -6.09
N ILE A 113 9.23 2.82 -6.82
CA ILE A 113 7.82 2.65 -7.15
C ILE A 113 7.13 1.94 -5.98
N LEU A 114 6.20 2.65 -5.33
CA LEU A 114 5.43 2.13 -4.19
C LEU A 114 4.24 1.28 -4.63
N ALA A 115 3.64 1.60 -5.77
CA ALA A 115 2.59 0.79 -6.38
C ALA A 115 2.57 1.01 -7.89
N GLY A 116 2.51 -0.08 -8.65
CA GLY A 116 2.26 -0.06 -10.09
C GLY A 116 0.77 -0.05 -10.44
N PHE A 117 0.47 0.14 -11.72
CA PHE A 117 -0.88 0.05 -12.26
C PHE A 117 -1.51 -1.33 -11.98
N GLY A 118 -2.78 -1.37 -11.62
CA GLY A 118 -3.51 -2.60 -11.29
C GLY A 118 -3.17 -3.24 -9.94
N ALA A 119 -2.21 -2.70 -9.19
CA ALA A 119 -1.82 -3.27 -7.90
C ALA A 119 -2.95 -3.19 -6.86
N TRP A 120 -3.17 -4.29 -6.13
CA TRP A 120 -4.10 -4.37 -5.00
C TRP A 120 -3.45 -4.07 -3.65
N VAL A 121 -2.12 -4.10 -3.59
CA VAL A 121 -1.33 -3.86 -2.39
C VAL A 121 -0.12 -3.02 -2.80
N SER A 122 0.23 -2.00 -2.00
CA SER A 122 1.47 -1.24 -2.21
C SER A 122 2.71 -2.03 -1.79
N ALA A 123 3.89 -1.56 -2.16
CA ALA A 123 5.16 -2.16 -1.73
C ALA A 123 5.35 -2.11 -0.20
N GLU A 124 4.69 -1.19 0.49
CA GLU A 124 4.64 -1.08 1.96
C GLU A 124 3.57 -1.97 2.60
N GLY A 125 2.82 -2.76 1.82
CA GLY A 125 1.79 -3.65 2.33
C GLY A 125 0.41 -3.00 2.55
N TYR A 126 0.18 -1.76 2.10
CA TYR A 126 -1.12 -1.12 2.23
C TYR A 126 -2.13 -1.67 1.22
N PRO A 127 -3.24 -2.29 1.67
CA PRO A 127 -4.26 -2.83 0.79
C PRO A 127 -5.11 -1.70 0.16
N ARG A 128 -5.62 -1.95 -1.03
CA ARG A 128 -6.49 -1.06 -1.78
C ARG A 128 -7.89 -1.66 -1.91
N LEU A 129 -8.91 -0.81 -1.98
CA LEU A 129 -10.31 -1.23 -2.19
C LEU A 129 -10.65 -1.45 -3.68
N SER A 130 -9.77 -1.00 -4.57
CA SER A 130 -9.87 -1.16 -6.03
C SER A 130 -8.47 -1.25 -6.63
N PRO A 131 -8.32 -1.80 -7.84
CA PRO A 131 -7.04 -1.82 -8.53
C PRO A 131 -6.46 -0.41 -8.65
N HIS A 132 -5.15 -0.30 -8.51
CA HIS A 132 -4.43 0.97 -8.62
C HIS A 132 -4.53 1.53 -10.03
N ARG A 133 -4.85 2.81 -10.15
CA ARG A 133 -5.15 3.45 -11.43
C ARG A 133 -3.95 4.11 -12.10
N GLY A 134 -2.77 4.04 -11.47
CA GLY A 134 -1.56 4.70 -11.95
C GLY A 134 -0.30 4.09 -11.37
N ILE A 135 0.72 4.92 -11.22
CA ILE A 135 1.99 4.57 -10.58
C ILE A 135 2.25 5.56 -9.44
N ASP A 136 2.64 5.02 -8.29
CA ASP A 136 3.04 5.81 -7.12
C ASP A 136 4.58 5.86 -7.05
N PHE A 137 5.15 7.06 -7.22
CA PHE A 137 6.58 7.31 -7.04
C PHE A 137 6.84 7.85 -5.64
N SER A 138 7.73 7.18 -4.88
CA SER A 138 8.14 7.64 -3.56
C SER A 138 8.86 9.00 -3.63
N GLY A 139 8.73 9.77 -2.57
CA GLY A 139 9.48 11.01 -2.39
C GLY A 139 9.28 11.54 -0.98
N LYS A 140 9.96 12.63 -0.65
CA LYS A 140 9.76 13.35 0.61
C LYS A 140 8.79 14.51 0.38
N THR A 141 7.97 14.85 1.37
CA THR A 141 7.17 16.06 1.34
C THR A 141 8.04 17.27 1.04
N GLY A 142 7.61 18.10 0.06
CA GLY A 142 8.37 19.23 -0.43
C GLY A 142 9.30 18.97 -1.61
N ALA A 143 9.55 17.68 -1.95
CA ALA A 143 10.35 17.33 -3.14
C ALA A 143 9.67 17.79 -4.43
N ASP A 144 10.47 18.10 -5.44
CA ASP A 144 9.96 18.54 -6.74
C ASP A 144 9.15 17.45 -7.44
N VAL A 145 7.95 17.81 -7.86
CA VAL A 145 7.15 17.03 -8.81
C VAL A 145 7.36 17.63 -10.21
N LEU A 146 7.66 16.75 -11.16
CA LEU A 146 8.08 17.12 -12.52
C LEU A 146 7.02 16.70 -13.55
N ALA A 147 6.84 17.50 -14.59
CA ALA A 147 6.07 17.11 -15.76
C ALA A 147 6.75 15.93 -16.47
N ALA A 148 6.04 14.81 -16.61
CA ALA A 148 6.56 13.58 -17.20
C ALA A 148 6.77 13.68 -18.72
N ALA A 149 6.14 14.64 -19.38
CA ALA A 149 6.28 14.96 -20.80
C ALA A 149 5.90 16.43 -21.06
N ASP A 150 6.23 16.94 -22.25
CA ASP A 150 5.75 18.23 -22.73
C ASP A 150 4.22 18.24 -22.83
N GLY A 151 3.58 19.37 -22.54
CA GLY A 151 2.13 19.49 -22.65
C GLY A 151 1.61 20.83 -22.14
N HIS A 152 0.30 20.95 -22.02
CA HIS A 152 -0.32 22.11 -21.41
C HIS A 152 -1.19 21.72 -20.22
N VAL A 153 -1.13 22.53 -19.20
CA VAL A 153 -1.90 22.35 -17.96
C VAL A 153 -3.36 22.69 -18.24
N THR A 154 -4.26 21.76 -17.96
CA THR A 154 -5.71 21.99 -18.09
C THR A 154 -6.40 22.14 -16.75
N VAL A 155 -5.86 21.51 -15.70
CA VAL A 155 -6.37 21.59 -14.33
C VAL A 155 -5.21 21.77 -13.36
N ALA A 156 -5.36 22.66 -12.39
CA ALA A 156 -4.46 22.86 -11.27
C ALA A 156 -5.31 23.32 -10.07
N GLU A 157 -5.74 22.38 -9.22
CA GLU A 157 -6.75 22.65 -8.18
C GLU A 157 -6.65 21.70 -6.98
N ASP A 158 -7.36 22.04 -5.89
CA ASP A 158 -7.68 21.12 -4.82
C ASP A 158 -9.02 20.42 -5.11
N SER A 159 -8.95 19.17 -5.49
CA SER A 159 -10.15 18.36 -5.80
C SER A 159 -10.91 17.92 -4.54
N ARG A 160 -10.34 18.06 -3.34
CA ARG A 160 -10.92 17.65 -2.05
C ARG A 160 -11.36 16.18 -1.99
N ASP A 161 -10.89 15.35 -2.91
CA ASP A 161 -11.19 13.93 -3.05
C ASP A 161 -9.99 13.02 -2.70
N LEU A 162 -9.92 11.85 -3.31
CA LEU A 162 -8.84 10.89 -3.12
C LEU A 162 -7.48 11.46 -3.55
N CYS A 163 -7.45 12.36 -4.56
CA CYS A 163 -6.26 12.94 -5.15
C CYS A 163 -5.71 14.15 -4.36
N GLY A 164 -6.60 14.96 -3.75
CA GLY A 164 -6.23 16.21 -3.10
C GLY A 164 -5.80 17.28 -4.10
N LEU A 165 -4.70 18.00 -3.83
CA LEU A 165 -4.11 18.92 -4.80
C LEU A 165 -3.64 18.14 -6.02
N LYS A 166 -4.14 18.51 -7.21
CA LYS A 166 -3.89 17.81 -8.47
C LYS A 166 -3.52 18.76 -9.61
N VAL A 167 -2.74 18.23 -10.53
CA VAL A 167 -2.44 18.85 -11.83
C VAL A 167 -2.81 17.88 -12.94
N VAL A 168 -3.45 18.37 -14.01
CA VAL A 168 -3.73 17.60 -15.23
C VAL A 168 -3.00 18.26 -16.38
N ILE A 169 -2.23 17.48 -17.12
CA ILE A 169 -1.46 17.93 -18.30
C ILE A 169 -1.95 17.16 -19.52
N VAL A 170 -2.34 17.87 -20.57
CA VAL A 170 -2.70 17.29 -21.87
C VAL A 170 -1.49 17.30 -22.77
N HIS A 171 -1.23 16.17 -23.43
CA HIS A 171 -0.07 15.93 -24.30
C HIS A 171 -0.52 15.87 -25.76
N GLU A 172 -0.57 17.02 -26.41
CA GLU A 172 -0.84 17.10 -27.86
C GLU A 172 0.46 16.89 -28.66
N PRO A 173 0.41 16.26 -29.85
CA PRO A 173 -0.77 15.77 -30.55
C PRO A 173 -1.13 14.30 -30.21
N TYR A 174 -0.59 13.73 -29.17
CA TYR A 174 -0.68 12.27 -28.90
C TYR A 174 -2.05 11.81 -28.42
N GLY A 175 -2.95 12.73 -28.03
CA GLY A 175 -4.28 12.38 -27.54
C GLY A 175 -4.30 11.81 -26.12
N TYR A 176 -3.29 12.09 -25.31
CA TYR A 176 -3.16 11.64 -23.92
C TYR A 176 -3.25 12.80 -22.93
N LEU A 177 -3.55 12.46 -21.69
CA LEU A 177 -3.34 13.32 -20.54
C LEU A 177 -2.74 12.55 -19.37
N THR A 178 -2.00 13.26 -18.52
CA THR A 178 -1.50 12.74 -17.24
C THR A 178 -2.13 13.51 -16.10
N ILE A 179 -2.43 12.78 -15.00
CA ILE A 179 -2.96 13.32 -13.75
C ILE A 179 -1.95 13.07 -12.65
N TYR A 180 -1.59 14.13 -11.95
CA TYR A 180 -0.66 14.10 -10.82
C TYR A 180 -1.41 14.47 -9.56
N CYS A 181 -1.24 13.69 -8.48
CA CYS A 181 -1.95 13.86 -7.21
C CYS A 181 -1.01 14.03 -6.02
N HIS A 182 -1.60 14.44 -4.90
CA HIS A 182 -1.00 14.47 -3.56
C HIS A 182 0.05 15.56 -3.38
N PHE A 183 -0.03 16.67 -4.14
CA PHE A 183 0.87 17.79 -3.93
C PHE A 183 0.70 18.43 -2.54
N SER A 184 1.76 19.03 -2.02
CA SER A 184 1.69 20.02 -0.93
C SER A 184 1.52 21.45 -1.45
N ALA A 185 2.00 21.70 -2.67
CA ALA A 185 1.84 22.99 -3.36
C ALA A 185 1.89 22.79 -4.87
N ILE A 186 1.04 23.49 -5.61
CA ILE A 186 1.04 23.55 -7.07
C ILE A 186 1.86 24.75 -7.51
N ALA A 187 2.68 24.62 -8.56
CA ALA A 187 3.56 25.67 -9.07
C ALA A 187 3.21 26.11 -10.50
N VAL A 188 2.11 25.64 -11.06
CA VAL A 188 1.64 25.92 -12.43
C VAL A 188 0.17 26.29 -12.44
N GLN A 189 -0.31 26.88 -13.53
CA GLN A 189 -1.70 27.35 -13.68
C GLN A 189 -2.35 26.71 -14.92
N PRO A 190 -3.69 26.57 -14.95
CA PRO A 190 -4.39 26.18 -16.17
C PRO A 190 -4.07 27.12 -17.34
N GLY A 191 -3.83 26.53 -18.52
CA GLY A 191 -3.38 27.24 -19.74
C GLY A 191 -1.86 27.32 -19.89
N GLU A 192 -1.06 27.02 -18.87
CA GLU A 192 0.40 27.09 -18.95
C GLU A 192 0.96 25.91 -19.79
N MET A 193 1.92 26.23 -20.67
CA MET A 193 2.72 25.23 -21.38
C MET A 193 3.88 24.78 -20.51
N VAL A 194 4.00 23.47 -20.31
CA VAL A 194 5.07 22.88 -19.51
C VAL A 194 5.96 21.99 -20.36
N LYS A 195 7.22 21.94 -19.99
CA LYS A 195 8.23 21.06 -20.62
C LYS A 195 8.46 19.84 -19.73
N ARG A 196 8.79 18.72 -20.34
CA ARG A 196 9.28 17.53 -19.64
C ARG A 196 10.38 17.92 -18.64
N GLY A 197 10.28 17.40 -17.41
CA GLY A 197 11.23 17.74 -16.35
C GLY A 197 11.03 19.11 -15.71
N GLN A 198 10.11 19.94 -16.21
CA GLN A 198 9.74 21.19 -15.56
C GLN A 198 9.04 20.89 -14.23
N ARG A 199 9.41 21.62 -13.18
CA ARG A 199 8.73 21.56 -11.88
C ARG A 199 7.29 22.07 -12.01
N ILE A 200 6.34 21.22 -11.62
CA ILE A 200 4.90 21.55 -11.61
C ILE A 200 4.33 21.71 -10.21
N GLY A 201 5.10 21.38 -9.18
CA GLY A 201 4.71 21.54 -7.80
C GLY A 201 5.66 20.87 -6.84
N ALA A 202 5.21 20.71 -5.60
CA ALA A 202 5.91 20.01 -4.54
C ALA A 202 5.09 18.82 -4.06
N LEU A 203 5.75 17.69 -3.86
CA LEU A 203 5.16 16.45 -3.33
C LEU A 203 4.62 16.69 -1.92
N GLY A 204 3.49 16.07 -1.61
CA GLY A 204 2.83 16.20 -0.31
C GLY A 204 2.05 14.96 0.09
N THR A 205 1.04 15.21 0.90
CA THR A 205 0.15 14.18 1.46
C THR A 205 -1.31 14.62 1.42
N THR A 206 -1.66 15.51 0.49
CA THR A 206 -3.06 15.94 0.34
C THR A 206 -3.92 14.84 -0.27
N GLY A 207 -5.22 14.92 -0.05
CA GLY A 207 -6.17 13.89 -0.45
C GLY A 207 -6.23 12.71 0.53
N GLN A 208 -7.06 11.72 0.19
CA GLN A 208 -7.35 10.61 1.12
C GLN A 208 -6.43 9.40 0.93
N ARG A 209 -5.56 9.42 -0.10
CA ARG A 209 -4.71 8.27 -0.48
C ARG A 209 -3.23 8.47 -0.21
N ALA A 210 -2.83 9.61 0.36
CA ALA A 210 -1.48 9.89 0.83
C ALA A 210 -1.52 10.38 2.29
N TRP A 211 -0.47 10.14 3.06
CA TRP A 211 -0.37 10.52 4.47
C TRP A 211 1.10 10.54 4.92
N PRO A 212 1.43 11.18 6.06
CA PRO A 212 2.76 11.13 6.63
C PRO A 212 3.22 9.66 6.83
N GLY A 213 4.38 9.31 6.29
CA GLY A 213 4.91 7.95 6.24
C GLY A 213 4.52 7.16 4.97
N TYR A 214 3.68 7.73 4.10
CA TYR A 214 3.35 7.21 2.77
C TYR A 214 3.28 8.37 1.77
N GLU A 215 4.36 9.15 1.73
CA GLU A 215 4.53 10.27 0.81
C GLU A 215 4.86 9.75 -0.59
N HIS A 216 4.10 10.18 -1.56
CA HIS A 216 4.30 9.82 -2.97
C HIS A 216 3.62 10.81 -3.89
N VAL A 217 4.04 10.84 -5.14
CA VAL A 217 3.24 11.38 -6.24
C VAL A 217 2.56 10.23 -6.96
N HIS A 218 1.26 10.31 -7.10
CA HIS A 218 0.46 9.39 -7.90
C HIS A 218 0.34 9.94 -9.32
N LEU A 219 0.68 9.12 -10.32
CA LEU A 219 0.62 9.46 -11.75
C LEU A 219 -0.34 8.52 -12.48
N GLU A 220 -1.43 9.07 -13.05
CA GLU A 220 -2.31 8.34 -13.98
C GLU A 220 -2.01 8.76 -15.43
N LEU A 221 -2.24 7.84 -16.36
CA LEU A 221 -2.22 8.08 -17.80
C LEU A 221 -3.60 7.76 -18.40
N TRP A 222 -4.15 8.71 -19.11
CA TRP A 222 -5.42 8.56 -19.81
C TRP A 222 -5.27 8.86 -21.28
N ARG A 223 -5.81 7.97 -22.13
CA ARG A 223 -6.00 8.25 -23.55
C ARG A 223 -7.40 8.83 -23.77
N ARG A 224 -7.48 9.95 -24.46
CA ARG A 224 -8.77 10.57 -24.76
C ARG A 224 -9.57 9.74 -25.78
N PRO A 225 -10.92 9.64 -25.66
CA PRO A 225 -11.79 10.48 -24.82
C PRO A 225 -11.95 10.06 -23.35
N GLY A 226 -11.33 9.00 -22.83
CA GLY A 226 -11.48 8.67 -21.41
C GLY A 226 -11.09 7.24 -21.04
N HIS A 227 -10.05 6.69 -21.69
CA HIS A 227 -9.52 5.36 -21.41
C HIS A 227 -8.29 5.46 -20.49
N LEU A 228 -8.42 4.91 -19.28
CA LEU A 228 -7.31 4.76 -18.36
C LEU A 228 -6.34 3.69 -18.89
N GLU A 229 -5.04 4.02 -18.97
CA GLU A 229 -3.99 3.10 -19.42
C GLU A 229 -2.89 2.96 -18.37
N ASP A 230 -2.18 1.83 -18.43
CA ASP A 230 -0.96 1.61 -17.65
C ASP A 230 0.13 2.59 -18.13
N PRO A 231 0.67 3.47 -17.26
CA PRO A 231 1.77 4.36 -17.65
C PRO A 231 3.10 3.63 -17.87
N ALA A 232 3.31 2.46 -17.23
CA ALA A 232 4.61 1.79 -17.17
C ALA A 232 5.24 1.52 -18.56
N PRO A 233 4.51 1.06 -19.59
CA PRO A 233 5.10 0.81 -20.92
C PRO A 233 5.62 2.07 -21.62
N ARG A 234 5.20 3.26 -21.17
CA ARG A 234 5.63 4.56 -21.75
C ARG A 234 6.72 5.24 -20.95
N ILE A 235 6.99 4.77 -19.73
CA ILE A 235 8.01 5.36 -18.86
C ILE A 235 9.39 4.84 -19.27
N VAL A 236 10.30 5.77 -19.52
CA VAL A 236 11.68 5.49 -19.94
C VAL A 236 12.72 5.79 -18.85
N GLY A 237 12.28 6.03 -17.61
CA GLY A 237 13.13 6.28 -16.45
C GLY A 237 13.20 7.76 -16.06
N CYS A 238 14.30 8.14 -15.44
CA CYS A 238 14.57 9.51 -14.98
C CYS A 238 14.59 10.51 -16.14
N PHE A 239 14.16 11.75 -15.86
CA PHE A 239 14.38 12.85 -16.77
C PHE A 239 15.88 13.14 -16.90
N ASP A 240 16.36 13.19 -18.15
CA ASP A 240 17.71 13.63 -18.51
C ASP A 240 17.61 14.76 -19.54
N GLY A 241 17.98 15.96 -19.16
CA GLY A 241 17.93 17.14 -20.03
C GLY A 241 18.86 17.09 -21.24
N LYS A 242 19.79 16.12 -21.31
CA LYS A 242 20.68 15.91 -22.47
C LYS A 242 20.12 14.86 -23.44
N LYS A 243 19.13 14.08 -23.03
CA LYS A 243 18.55 13.02 -23.83
C LYS A 243 17.50 13.57 -24.79
N LEU A 244 17.56 13.14 -26.05
CA LEU A 244 16.50 13.39 -27.02
C LEU A 244 15.39 12.34 -26.81
N TYR A 245 14.17 12.82 -26.69
CA TYR A 245 12.98 11.98 -26.56
C TYR A 245 12.23 11.91 -27.89
N PRO A 246 11.63 10.76 -28.24
CA PRO A 246 10.85 10.60 -29.47
C PRO A 246 9.75 11.67 -29.58
N ALA A 247 9.57 12.24 -30.79
CA ALA A 247 8.52 13.19 -31.09
C ALA A 247 7.32 12.56 -31.83
N ASP A 248 7.44 11.30 -32.23
CA ASP A 248 6.42 10.54 -32.97
C ASP A 248 5.42 9.83 -32.06
N ARG A 249 5.73 9.72 -30.78
CA ARG A 249 4.89 9.05 -29.76
C ARG A 249 5.08 9.65 -28.38
N LEU A 250 4.05 9.48 -27.53
CA LEU A 250 4.17 9.86 -26.12
C LEU A 250 5.12 8.90 -25.39
N VAL A 251 6.16 9.47 -24.78
CA VAL A 251 7.05 8.82 -23.80
C VAL A 251 6.97 9.63 -22.52
N LEU A 252 7.02 8.98 -21.39
CA LEU A 252 6.98 9.59 -20.06
C LEU A 252 8.32 9.41 -19.35
N THR A 253 8.70 10.36 -18.53
CA THR A 253 9.76 10.21 -17.54
C THR A 253 9.15 10.12 -16.14
N TYR A 254 9.93 9.75 -15.14
CA TYR A 254 9.47 9.78 -13.76
C TYR A 254 8.97 11.17 -13.37
N ALA A 255 7.88 11.21 -12.62
CA ALA A 255 7.25 12.43 -12.15
C ALA A 255 7.99 13.08 -10.96
N VAL A 256 9.11 12.51 -10.53
CA VAL A 256 9.96 13.01 -9.44
C VAL A 256 11.42 13.01 -9.88
N LYS A 257 12.21 13.82 -9.18
CA LYS A 257 13.65 13.92 -9.45
C LYS A 257 14.36 12.64 -8.99
N CYS A 258 15.30 12.14 -9.78
CA CYS A 258 16.18 11.03 -9.44
C CYS A 258 17.45 11.48 -8.68
#